data_02ffeb2dcfb176de197ba353935f4bc1
#
_entry.id   02ffeb2dcfb176de197ba353935f4bc1
#
_cell.length_a   1.000
_cell.length_b   1.000
_cell.length_c   1.000
_cell.angle_alpha   90.00
_cell.angle_beta   90.00
_cell.angle_gamma   90.00
#
_symmetry.space_group_name_H-M   'P 1'
#
loop_
_entity.id
_entity.type
_entity.pdbx_description
1 polymer ?
#
loop_
_entity_poly.entity_id
_entity_poly.type
_entity_poly.pdbx_seq_one_letter_code
_entity_poly.pdbx_strand_id
1 'polypeptide(L)'
;MGAVSSDNKSTHIDRLYLASYDSPPDPRTPLPFPLEQAKSPSKRSARANPSTPGSKRRTPVYFTVEDTLFYNAFHADFGPYHIGHLYRFAVHFHEILGDPANSDRAVVFYSKTDARSRANAACLVACYMVLIQSWPPHLALAPIAQADPPYMPFRDAGYSQADFILNIQDIVYGVWKAKENSLCGLREFNLEEYVSCVNQTLNPIC
;
A
#
# COMPACT_ATOMS: atom_id res chain seq x y z
N MET A 1 0.88 -2.96 -14.79
CA MET A 1 0.58 -4.15 -13.97
C MET A 1 -0.39 -5.04 -14.71
N GLY A 2 0.01 -6.28 -15.04
CA GLY A 2 -0.84 -7.25 -15.70
C GLY A 2 -1.74 -7.94 -14.68
N ALA A 3 -3.04 -7.92 -14.91
CA ALA A 3 -3.99 -8.72 -14.16
C ALA A 3 -3.73 -10.20 -14.43
N VAL A 4 -3.48 -10.99 -13.39
CA VAL A 4 -3.50 -12.46 -13.45
C VAL A 4 -4.92 -12.89 -13.16
N SER A 5 -5.62 -13.31 -14.21
CA SER A 5 -6.94 -13.92 -14.12
C SER A 5 -6.79 -15.38 -13.69
N SER A 6 -7.30 -15.72 -12.53
CA SER A 6 -7.77 -17.06 -12.20
C SER A 6 -8.93 -16.98 -11.22
N ASP A 7 -10.08 -17.50 -11.66
CA ASP A 7 -11.25 -17.93 -10.91
C ASP A 7 -11.91 -16.97 -9.90
N ASN A 8 -12.86 -16.22 -10.40
CA ASN A 8 -14.17 -15.82 -9.86
C ASN A 8 -14.33 -15.55 -8.35
N LYS A 9 -13.33 -14.93 -7.75
CA LYS A 9 -13.44 -13.98 -6.65
C LYS A 9 -12.75 -12.71 -7.13
N SER A 10 -13.55 -11.72 -7.59
CA SER A 10 -13.08 -10.37 -7.84
C SER A 10 -12.34 -9.91 -6.58
N THR A 11 -11.02 -10.03 -6.60
CA THR A 11 -10.19 -9.57 -5.50
C THR A 11 -10.20 -8.05 -5.57
N HIS A 12 -10.59 -7.40 -4.50
CA HIS A 12 -10.69 -5.93 -4.37
C HIS A 12 -9.41 -5.16 -4.74
N ILE A 13 -8.34 -5.88 -5.07
CA ILE A 13 -6.99 -5.40 -5.36
C ILE A 13 -6.81 -4.88 -6.78
N ASP A 14 -7.58 -5.37 -7.74
CA ASP A 14 -7.47 -4.96 -9.16
C ASP A 14 -7.71 -3.46 -9.36
N ARG A 15 -8.16 -2.77 -8.32
CA ARG A 15 -8.50 -1.35 -8.31
C ARG A 15 -7.57 -0.49 -7.48
N LEU A 16 -6.59 -1.10 -6.76
CA LEU A 16 -5.65 -0.35 -5.93
C LEU A 16 -4.46 0.15 -6.75
N TYR A 17 -4.20 1.43 -6.65
CA TYR A 17 -3.04 2.10 -7.23
C TYR A 17 -2.26 2.82 -6.14
N LEU A 18 -0.93 2.84 -6.26
CA LEU A 18 -0.03 3.63 -5.44
C LEU A 18 0.51 4.79 -6.28
N ALA A 19 0.44 5.99 -5.74
CA ALA A 19 0.94 7.20 -6.40
C ALA A 19 1.59 8.16 -5.40
N SER A 20 2.26 9.19 -5.91
CA SER A 20 2.76 10.30 -5.08
C SER A 20 2.44 11.62 -5.77
N TYR A 21 1.99 12.61 -4.98
CA TYR A 21 1.60 13.93 -5.47
C TYR A 21 2.17 15.03 -4.57
N ASP A 22 2.56 16.15 -5.16
CA ASP A 22 3.06 17.32 -4.42
C ASP A 22 1.95 18.06 -3.67
N SER A 23 0.73 17.91 -4.13
CA SER A 23 -0.47 18.48 -3.51
C SER A 23 -1.61 17.45 -3.52
N PRO A 24 -2.57 17.55 -2.59
CA PRO A 24 -3.70 16.64 -2.57
C PRO A 24 -4.39 16.56 -3.94
N PRO A 25 -4.56 15.35 -4.50
CA PRO A 25 -5.20 15.19 -5.80
C PRO A 25 -6.70 15.52 -5.71
N ASP A 26 -7.22 16.12 -6.77
CA ASP A 26 -8.63 16.39 -6.95
C ASP A 26 -9.28 15.30 -7.85
N PRO A 27 -10.63 15.26 -7.97
CA PRO A 27 -11.30 14.30 -8.84
C PRO A 27 -10.95 14.42 -10.34
N ARG A 28 -10.28 15.49 -10.76
CA ARG A 28 -9.83 15.73 -12.13
C ARG A 28 -8.39 15.33 -12.36
N THR A 29 -7.64 15.05 -11.27
CA THR A 29 -6.26 14.61 -11.37
C THR A 29 -6.20 13.32 -12.20
N PRO A 30 -5.40 13.27 -13.27
CA PRO A 30 -5.30 12.10 -14.11
C PRO A 30 -4.69 10.94 -13.30
N LEU A 31 -5.18 9.72 -13.55
CA LEU A 31 -4.54 8.53 -13.00
C LEU A 31 -3.08 8.45 -13.50
N PRO A 32 -2.15 8.01 -12.63
CA PRO A 32 -0.73 7.92 -12.97
C PRO A 32 -0.43 6.90 -14.07
N PHE A 33 -1.41 6.13 -14.50
CA PHE A 33 -1.28 5.11 -15.55
C PHE A 33 -2.33 5.29 -16.65
N PRO A 34 -1.94 5.15 -17.93
CA PRO A 34 -2.92 5.06 -19.01
C PRO A 34 -3.76 3.79 -18.81
N LEU A 35 -5.08 3.95 -18.68
CA LEU A 35 -6.02 2.84 -18.53
C LEU A 35 -6.10 1.90 -19.78
N GLU A 36 -5.32 2.16 -20.81
CA GLU A 36 -5.32 1.37 -22.05
C GLU A 36 -4.50 0.08 -21.97
N GLN A 37 -3.68 -0.12 -20.94
CA GLN A 37 -2.86 -1.33 -20.80
C GLN A 37 -3.58 -2.51 -20.15
N ALA A 38 -4.83 -2.38 -19.74
CA ALA A 38 -5.62 -3.48 -19.16
C ALA A 38 -6.32 -4.37 -20.21
N LYS A 39 -6.05 -4.18 -21.52
CA LYS A 39 -6.54 -5.09 -22.55
C LYS A 39 -5.45 -6.11 -22.89
N SER A 40 -5.50 -7.26 -22.26
CA SER A 40 -4.78 -8.45 -22.72
C SER A 40 -5.12 -8.75 -24.18
N PRO A 41 -4.15 -9.18 -25.02
CA PRO A 41 -4.42 -9.58 -26.39
C PRO A 41 -5.09 -10.97 -26.42
N SER A 42 -6.41 -11.01 -26.23
CA SER A 42 -7.20 -12.21 -26.55
C SER A 42 -7.68 -12.11 -27.98
N LYS A 43 -7.17 -13.04 -28.77
CA LYS A 43 -7.48 -13.48 -30.14
C LYS A 43 -8.76 -12.91 -30.78
N ARG A 44 -8.50 -12.34 -31.97
CA ARG A 44 -9.35 -12.23 -33.15
C ARG A 44 -10.78 -12.77 -33.04
N SER A 45 -11.76 -11.88 -33.11
CA SER A 45 -12.94 -12.10 -33.92
C SER A 45 -13.42 -10.76 -34.45
N ALA A 46 -13.47 -10.67 -35.75
CA ALA A 46 -13.93 -9.53 -36.50
C ALA A 46 -15.45 -9.38 -36.41
N ARG A 47 -15.94 -8.23 -36.02
CA ARG A 47 -17.00 -7.45 -36.70
C ARG A 47 -17.29 -6.22 -35.82
N ALA A 48 -16.89 -5.10 -36.36
CA ALA A 48 -17.19 -3.82 -35.79
C ALA A 48 -18.70 -3.52 -35.90
N ASN A 49 -19.32 -3.16 -34.77
CA ASN A 49 -20.47 -2.30 -34.74
C ASN A 49 -20.07 -1.05 -33.94
N PRO A 50 -20.06 0.14 -34.55
CA PRO A 50 -19.72 1.38 -33.87
C PRO A 50 -20.99 2.01 -33.31
N SER A 51 -21.40 1.65 -32.12
CA SER A 51 -22.33 2.48 -31.32
C SER A 51 -22.53 1.87 -29.91
N THR A 52 -21.58 2.08 -29.03
CA THR A 52 -21.84 2.02 -27.60
C THR A 52 -21.48 3.37 -27.02
N PRO A 53 -22.43 4.12 -26.43
CA PRO A 53 -22.14 5.41 -25.80
C PRO A 53 -21.12 5.19 -24.70
N GLY A 54 -20.07 6.02 -24.68
CA GLY A 54 -18.95 5.91 -23.75
C GLY A 54 -19.40 5.69 -22.33
N SER A 55 -18.96 4.59 -21.73
CA SER A 55 -19.02 4.37 -20.29
C SER A 55 -18.44 5.61 -19.63
N LYS A 56 -19.27 6.38 -18.90
CA LYS A 56 -18.81 7.51 -18.10
C LYS A 56 -17.82 6.95 -17.09
N ARG A 57 -16.52 7.19 -17.32
CA ARG A 57 -15.45 6.82 -16.38
C ARG A 57 -15.78 7.46 -15.04
N ARG A 58 -16.02 6.66 -14.01
CA ARG A 58 -16.23 7.17 -12.66
C ARG A 58 -14.91 7.75 -12.17
N THR A 59 -14.98 8.88 -11.47
CA THR A 59 -13.81 9.53 -10.88
C THR A 59 -13.13 8.60 -9.87
N PRO A 60 -11.80 8.54 -9.83
CA PRO A 60 -11.07 7.77 -8.83
C PRO A 60 -11.40 8.21 -7.41
N VAL A 61 -11.19 7.33 -6.45
CA VAL A 61 -11.18 7.66 -5.02
C VAL A 61 -9.72 7.80 -4.60
N TYR A 62 -9.37 8.96 -4.06
CA TYR A 62 -8.04 9.21 -3.52
C TYR A 62 -8.09 9.15 -2.00
N PHE A 63 -7.12 8.49 -1.38
CA PHE A 63 -6.94 8.52 0.07
C PHE A 63 -5.47 8.50 0.45
N THR A 64 -5.18 9.01 1.61
CA THR A 64 -3.85 9.02 2.22
C THR A 64 -3.95 8.67 3.70
N VAL A 65 -2.84 8.32 4.30
CA VAL A 65 -2.72 8.10 5.75
C VAL A 65 -1.76 9.08 6.41
N GLU A 66 -1.22 10.02 5.66
CA GLU A 66 -0.19 10.96 6.16
C GLU A 66 -0.71 11.88 7.27
N ASP A 67 -2.02 12.14 7.31
CA ASP A 67 -2.64 12.95 8.36
C ASP A 67 -3.01 12.14 9.61
N THR A 68 -2.89 10.82 9.56
CA THR A 68 -3.34 9.92 10.63
C THR A 68 -2.27 8.97 11.15
N LEU A 69 -1.25 8.68 10.35
CA LEU A 69 -0.15 7.79 10.73
C LEU A 69 1.16 8.58 10.74
N PHE A 70 1.79 8.60 11.92
CA PHE A 70 3.04 9.35 12.11
C PHE A 70 4.14 8.40 12.55
N TYR A 71 5.33 8.59 11.98
CA TYR A 71 6.55 7.97 12.48
C TYR A 71 7.18 8.92 13.50
N ASN A 72 7.25 8.49 14.76
CA ASN A 72 7.89 9.25 15.82
C ASN A 72 9.38 8.87 15.88
N ALA A 73 10.23 9.68 15.24
CA ALA A 73 11.66 9.47 15.27
C ALA A 73 12.21 9.74 16.66
N PHE A 74 13.14 8.89 17.12
CA PHE A 74 13.90 9.13 18.35
C PHE A 74 14.93 10.23 18.17
N HIS A 75 15.64 10.24 17.04
CA HIS A 75 16.62 11.27 16.70
C HIS A 75 16.68 11.47 15.17
N ALA A 76 17.57 10.77 14.48
CA ALA A 76 17.73 10.85 13.03
C ALA A 76 17.31 9.55 12.34
N ASP A 77 16.68 8.65 13.09
CA ASP A 77 16.14 7.40 12.58
C ASP A 77 14.96 7.63 11.63
N PHE A 78 14.79 6.66 10.77
CA PHE A 78 13.65 6.55 9.91
C PHE A 78 13.30 5.08 9.74
N GLY A 79 12.15 4.67 10.24
CA GLY A 79 11.68 3.29 10.21
C GLY A 79 10.39 3.13 9.42
N PRO A 80 10.04 1.90 9.08
CA PRO A 80 8.74 1.59 8.55
C PRO A 80 7.66 1.85 9.59
N TYR A 81 6.44 2.08 9.13
CA TYR A 81 5.29 2.08 10.02
C TYR A 81 5.14 0.71 10.72
N HIS A 82 4.84 0.73 12.01
CA HIS A 82 4.66 -0.49 12.78
C HIS A 82 3.35 -1.22 12.45
N ILE A 83 3.19 -2.45 12.95
CA ILE A 83 2.04 -3.30 12.64
C ILE A 83 0.68 -2.68 13.00
N GLY A 84 0.60 -1.87 14.06
CA GLY A 84 -0.63 -1.14 14.40
C GLY A 84 -1.03 -0.10 13.35
N HIS A 85 -0.05 0.53 12.70
CA HIS A 85 -0.30 1.42 11.56
C HIS A 85 -0.77 0.62 10.34
N LEU A 86 -0.18 -0.54 10.07
CA LEU A 86 -0.63 -1.43 9.00
C LEU A 86 -2.07 -1.90 9.22
N TYR A 87 -2.44 -2.21 10.46
CA TYR A 87 -3.81 -2.57 10.81
C TYR A 87 -4.79 -1.41 10.51
N ARG A 88 -4.48 -0.19 10.98
CA ARG A 88 -5.30 1.00 10.71
C ARG A 88 -5.44 1.29 9.21
N PHE A 89 -4.34 1.18 8.48
CA PHE A 89 -4.36 1.30 7.03
C PHE A 89 -5.29 0.27 6.39
N ALA A 90 -5.20 -1.00 6.80
CA ALA A 90 -6.03 -2.08 6.26
C ALA A 90 -7.52 -1.85 6.55
N VAL A 91 -7.87 -1.43 7.76
CA VAL A 91 -9.26 -1.12 8.14
C VAL A 91 -9.79 0.02 7.26
N HIS A 92 -9.08 1.13 7.20
CA HIS A 92 -9.50 2.29 6.41
C HIS A 92 -9.62 1.96 4.91
N PHE A 93 -8.69 1.19 4.38
CA PHE A 93 -8.75 0.75 2.99
C PHE A 93 -9.96 -0.17 2.74
N HIS A 94 -10.27 -1.08 3.67
CA HIS A 94 -11.44 -1.95 3.56
C HIS A 94 -12.77 -1.19 3.68
N GLU A 95 -12.83 -0.13 4.48
CA GLU A 95 -13.99 0.76 4.54
C GLU A 95 -14.25 1.44 3.18
N ILE A 96 -13.19 1.96 2.55
CA ILE A 96 -13.28 2.56 1.20
C ILE A 96 -13.76 1.54 0.17
N LEU A 97 -13.23 0.32 0.22
CA LEU A 97 -13.62 -0.75 -0.72
C LEU A 97 -15.03 -1.28 -0.48
N GLY A 98 -15.47 -1.28 0.77
CA GLY A 98 -16.80 -1.76 1.19
C GLY A 98 -17.92 -0.77 0.90
N ASP A 99 -17.61 0.49 0.63
CA ASP A 99 -18.61 1.50 0.25
C ASP A 99 -19.18 1.18 -1.15
N PRO A 100 -20.51 0.92 -1.26
CA PRO A 100 -21.14 0.65 -2.55
C PRO A 100 -20.94 1.77 -3.60
N ALA A 101 -20.77 3.01 -3.15
CA ALA A 101 -20.49 4.14 -4.03
C ALA A 101 -19.15 4.02 -4.76
N ASN A 102 -18.24 3.22 -4.23
CA ASN A 102 -16.89 2.98 -4.74
C ASN A 102 -16.75 1.67 -5.53
N SER A 103 -17.82 0.90 -5.72
CA SER A 103 -17.76 -0.46 -6.28
C SER A 103 -17.01 -0.58 -7.61
N ASP A 104 -17.14 0.43 -8.49
CA ASP A 104 -16.55 0.45 -9.84
C ASP A 104 -15.49 1.55 -10.02
N ARG A 105 -14.97 2.08 -8.92
CA ARG A 105 -13.99 3.17 -8.95
C ARG A 105 -12.58 2.64 -8.70
N ALA A 106 -11.60 3.23 -9.38
CA ALA A 106 -10.20 3.06 -9.00
C ALA A 106 -9.97 3.69 -7.62
N VAL A 107 -9.23 3.01 -6.77
CA VAL A 107 -8.83 3.50 -5.44
C VAL A 107 -7.34 3.79 -5.49
N VAL A 108 -6.98 5.04 -5.30
CA VAL A 108 -5.60 5.52 -5.36
C VAL A 108 -5.15 5.88 -3.94
N PHE A 109 -4.28 5.04 -3.40
CA PHE A 109 -3.54 5.38 -2.19
C PHE A 109 -2.36 6.29 -2.59
N TYR A 110 -2.28 7.46 -1.99
CA TYR A 110 -1.22 8.40 -2.33
C TYR A 110 -0.44 8.88 -1.13
N SER A 111 0.83 9.21 -1.39
CA SER A 111 1.75 9.87 -0.46
C SER A 111 2.18 11.21 -1.02
N LYS A 112 2.85 12.03 -0.20
CA LYS A 112 3.68 13.13 -0.69
C LYS A 112 4.85 12.61 -1.52
N THR A 113 5.49 13.49 -2.27
CA THR A 113 6.62 13.14 -3.15
C THR A 113 7.96 13.04 -2.43
N ASP A 114 8.02 13.41 -1.16
CA ASP A 114 9.24 13.25 -0.38
C ASP A 114 9.63 11.78 -0.19
N ALA A 115 10.93 11.54 -0.03
CA ALA A 115 11.49 10.20 -0.03
C ALA A 115 10.97 9.32 1.12
N ARG A 116 10.70 9.91 2.30
CA ARG A 116 10.21 9.19 3.48
C ARG A 116 8.75 8.77 3.32
N SER A 117 7.89 9.70 2.90
CA SER A 117 6.47 9.42 2.64
C SER A 117 6.29 8.35 1.57
N ARG A 118 7.07 8.45 0.47
CA ARG A 118 7.05 7.44 -0.59
C ARG A 118 7.47 6.06 -0.09
N ALA A 119 8.55 5.97 0.68
CA ALA A 119 9.06 4.70 1.19
C ALA A 119 8.05 4.04 2.14
N ASN A 120 7.46 4.81 3.06
CA ASN A 120 6.45 4.30 3.98
C ASN A 120 5.17 3.86 3.28
N ALA A 121 4.68 4.62 2.30
CA ALA A 121 3.49 4.24 1.54
C ALA A 121 3.72 2.93 0.75
N ALA A 122 4.86 2.80 0.07
CA ALA A 122 5.21 1.57 -0.65
C ALA A 122 5.36 0.36 0.27
N CYS A 123 6.00 0.56 1.44
CA CYS A 123 6.15 -0.49 2.45
C CYS A 123 4.79 -0.95 2.99
N LEU A 124 3.89 -0.03 3.34
CA LEU A 124 2.52 -0.36 3.79
C LEU A 124 1.77 -1.21 2.78
N VAL A 125 1.75 -0.80 1.51
CA VAL A 125 1.06 -1.55 0.45
C VAL A 125 1.67 -2.93 0.28
N ALA A 126 2.99 -3.06 0.21
CA ALA A 126 3.65 -4.35 0.03
C ALA A 126 3.39 -5.29 1.22
N CYS A 127 3.47 -4.79 2.46
CA CYS A 127 3.13 -5.57 3.65
C CYS A 127 1.64 -5.97 3.69
N TYR A 128 0.74 -5.08 3.29
CA TYR A 128 -0.68 -5.40 3.15
C TYR A 128 -0.91 -6.54 2.15
N MET A 129 -0.26 -6.51 1.00
CA MET A 129 -0.37 -7.57 -0.01
C MET A 129 0.08 -8.93 0.54
N VAL A 130 1.15 -8.96 1.33
CA VAL A 130 1.65 -10.20 1.95
C VAL A 130 0.76 -10.68 3.08
N LEU A 131 0.42 -9.82 4.05
CA LEU A 131 -0.31 -10.23 5.24
C LEU A 131 -1.78 -10.54 4.98
N ILE A 132 -2.46 -9.65 4.25
CA ILE A 132 -3.91 -9.71 4.06
C ILE A 132 -4.26 -10.51 2.81
N GLN A 133 -3.58 -10.21 1.70
CA GLN A 133 -3.89 -10.80 0.40
C GLN A 133 -3.15 -12.11 0.13
N SER A 134 -2.25 -12.48 1.05
CA SER A 134 -1.46 -13.71 0.96
C SER A 134 -0.62 -13.81 -0.32
N TRP A 135 -0.18 -12.67 -0.84
CA TRP A 135 0.74 -12.66 -1.98
C TRP A 135 2.14 -13.07 -1.53
N PRO A 136 2.85 -13.84 -2.35
CA PRO A 136 4.26 -14.09 -2.09
C PRO A 136 5.06 -12.79 -2.22
N PRO A 137 6.14 -12.61 -1.42
CA PRO A 137 6.91 -11.35 -1.35
C PRO A 137 7.37 -10.81 -2.71
N HIS A 138 7.85 -11.68 -3.60
CA HIS A 138 8.33 -11.26 -4.92
C HIS A 138 7.22 -10.63 -5.80
N LEU A 139 5.97 -11.08 -5.67
CA LEU A 139 4.84 -10.48 -6.38
C LEU A 139 4.41 -9.16 -5.74
N ALA A 140 4.43 -9.07 -4.40
CA ALA A 140 4.12 -7.83 -3.71
C ALA A 140 5.15 -6.72 -3.98
N LEU A 141 6.42 -7.10 -4.17
CA LEU A 141 7.52 -6.18 -4.45
C LEU A 141 7.65 -5.80 -5.94
N ALA A 142 7.21 -6.65 -6.87
CA ALA A 142 7.39 -6.42 -8.30
C ALA A 142 6.90 -5.04 -8.79
N PRO A 143 5.75 -4.51 -8.32
CA PRO A 143 5.28 -3.20 -8.73
C PRO A 143 6.16 -2.03 -8.30
N ILE A 144 6.85 -2.17 -7.17
CA ILE A 144 7.66 -1.10 -6.57
C ILE A 144 9.15 -1.22 -6.92
N ALA A 145 9.59 -2.38 -7.41
CA ALA A 145 10.99 -2.64 -7.74
C ALA A 145 11.56 -1.74 -8.86
N GLN A 146 10.70 -1.19 -9.71
CA GLN A 146 11.09 -0.34 -10.85
C GLN A 146 10.77 1.15 -10.61
N ALA A 147 10.60 1.55 -9.34
CA ALA A 147 10.31 2.94 -9.02
C ALA A 147 11.50 3.84 -9.37
N ASP A 148 11.20 4.95 -10.03
CA ASP A 148 12.15 6.01 -10.32
C ASP A 148 11.61 7.34 -9.76
N PRO A 149 12.36 8.02 -8.87
CA PRO A 149 13.57 7.56 -8.18
C PRO A 149 13.30 6.38 -7.25
N PRO A 150 14.35 5.58 -6.92
CA PRO A 150 14.22 4.43 -6.02
C PRO A 150 13.77 4.85 -4.63
N TYR A 151 13.19 3.91 -3.88
CA TYR A 151 12.74 4.18 -2.52
C TYR A 151 13.92 4.33 -1.56
N MET A 152 13.81 5.32 -0.66
CA MET A 152 14.76 5.54 0.41
C MET A 152 14.77 4.35 1.38
N PRO A 153 15.95 3.82 1.77
CA PRO A 153 16.02 2.80 2.81
C PRO A 153 15.71 3.38 4.19
N PHE A 154 15.23 2.54 5.08
CA PHE A 154 15.09 2.85 6.50
C PHE A 154 16.44 2.81 7.19
N ARG A 155 16.60 3.60 8.25
CA ARG A 155 17.85 3.69 9.00
C ARG A 155 17.62 3.69 10.52
N ASP A 156 18.62 3.23 11.25
CA ASP A 156 18.68 3.24 12.70
C ASP A 156 18.85 4.64 13.30
N ALA A 157 18.67 4.74 14.62
CA ALA A 157 18.93 5.94 15.40
C ALA A 157 20.44 6.12 15.62
N GLY A 158 20.98 7.29 15.25
CA GLY A 158 22.38 7.59 15.42
C GLY A 158 22.71 9.04 15.07
N TYR A 159 23.82 9.54 15.61
CA TYR A 159 24.30 10.92 15.35
C TYR A 159 25.16 11.02 14.08
N SER A 160 25.62 9.89 13.58
CA SER A 160 26.46 9.76 12.37
C SER A 160 25.70 9.18 11.19
N GLN A 161 26.43 8.64 10.23
CA GLN A 161 25.85 7.78 9.19
C GLN A 161 25.22 6.55 9.83
N ALA A 162 24.20 5.99 9.16
CA ALA A 162 23.53 4.80 9.64
C ALA A 162 24.49 3.62 9.69
N ASP A 163 24.51 2.92 10.84
CA ASP A 163 25.24 1.65 10.98
C ASP A 163 24.46 0.49 10.34
N PHE A 164 23.11 0.60 10.39
CA PHE A 164 22.20 -0.38 9.79
C PHE A 164 21.17 0.31 8.89
N ILE A 165 20.97 -0.26 7.73
CA ILE A 165 19.90 0.14 6.80
C ILE A 165 19.06 -1.07 6.46
N LEU A 166 17.74 -0.86 6.33
CA LEU A 166 16.78 -1.87 5.88
C LEU A 166 16.06 -1.33 4.63
N ASN A 167 15.96 -2.17 3.63
CA ASN A 167 15.16 -1.87 2.46
C ASN A 167 13.72 -2.36 2.64
N ILE A 168 12.80 -1.85 1.83
CA ILE A 168 11.40 -2.34 1.83
C ILE A 168 11.37 -3.86 1.63
N GLN A 169 12.26 -4.40 0.80
CA GLN A 169 12.37 -5.83 0.57
C GLN A 169 12.65 -6.61 1.86
N ASP A 170 13.58 -6.14 2.70
CA ASP A 170 13.92 -6.80 3.97
C ASP A 170 12.72 -6.86 4.90
N ILE A 171 11.97 -5.74 5.00
CA ILE A 171 10.74 -5.66 5.80
C ILE A 171 9.69 -6.63 5.29
N VAL A 172 9.43 -6.65 3.99
CA VAL A 172 8.38 -7.47 3.36
C VAL A 172 8.68 -8.96 3.53
N TYR A 173 9.94 -9.39 3.35
CA TYR A 173 10.35 -10.78 3.61
C TYR A 173 10.31 -11.13 5.10
N GLY A 174 10.67 -10.19 5.99
CA GLY A 174 10.54 -10.36 7.44
C GLY A 174 9.08 -10.56 7.86
N VAL A 175 8.18 -9.73 7.37
CA VAL A 175 6.73 -9.83 7.60
C VAL A 175 6.17 -11.15 7.06
N TRP A 176 6.58 -11.56 5.87
CA TRP A 176 6.19 -12.84 5.30
C TRP A 176 6.65 -14.01 6.17
N LYS A 177 7.91 -14.00 6.60
CA LYS A 177 8.45 -15.02 7.48
C LYS A 177 7.73 -15.07 8.83
N ALA A 178 7.40 -13.92 9.39
CA ALA A 178 6.60 -13.84 10.61
C ALA A 178 5.21 -14.46 10.44
N LYS A 179 4.54 -14.19 9.30
CA LYS A 179 3.26 -14.80 8.96
C LYS A 179 3.36 -16.32 8.82
N GLU A 180 4.35 -16.84 8.09
CA GLU A 180 4.57 -18.27 7.90
C GLU A 180 4.82 -19.02 9.24
N ASN A 181 5.39 -18.32 10.22
CA ASN A 181 5.60 -18.87 11.56
C ASN A 181 4.47 -18.53 12.55
N SER A 182 3.34 -18.02 12.07
CA SER A 182 2.18 -17.64 12.89
C SER A 182 2.49 -16.61 13.98
N LEU A 183 3.53 -15.79 13.79
CA LEU A 183 3.94 -14.75 14.75
C LEU A 183 3.16 -13.44 14.54
N CYS A 184 2.57 -13.23 13.37
CA CYS A 184 1.70 -12.09 13.11
C CYS A 184 0.52 -12.47 12.22
N GLY A 185 -0.67 -12.06 12.65
CA GLY A 185 -1.90 -12.18 11.89
C GLY A 185 -2.81 -11.01 12.23
N LEU A 186 -3.32 -10.32 11.21
CA LEU A 186 -4.19 -9.16 11.47
C LEU A 186 -5.63 -9.54 11.83
N ARG A 187 -6.01 -10.81 11.72
CA ARG A 187 -7.37 -11.27 12.09
C ARG A 187 -7.60 -11.27 13.59
N GLU A 188 -6.56 -11.59 14.34
CA GLU A 188 -6.57 -11.70 15.81
C GLU A 188 -5.84 -10.51 16.46
N PHE A 189 -5.46 -9.51 15.67
CA PHE A 189 -4.70 -8.38 16.15
C PHE A 189 -5.56 -7.45 17.00
N ASN A 190 -5.21 -7.34 18.28
CA ASN A 190 -5.85 -6.41 19.22
C ASN A 190 -5.06 -5.10 19.26
N LEU A 191 -5.58 -4.08 18.59
CA LEU A 191 -4.93 -2.76 18.51
C LEU A 191 -4.83 -2.09 19.88
N GLU A 192 -5.84 -2.22 20.74
CA GLU A 192 -5.87 -1.58 22.07
C GLU A 192 -4.79 -2.18 22.98
N GLU A 193 -4.68 -3.50 22.99
CA GLU A 193 -3.63 -4.21 23.72
C GLU A 193 -2.24 -3.83 23.22
N TYR A 194 -2.05 -3.80 21.89
CA TYR A 194 -0.78 -3.39 21.28
C TYR A 194 -0.39 -1.97 21.69
N VAL A 195 -1.29 -1.01 21.60
CA VAL A 195 -1.03 0.39 21.99
C VAL A 195 -0.75 0.52 23.47
N SER A 196 -1.46 -0.23 24.33
CA SER A 196 -1.21 -0.27 25.77
C SER A 196 0.20 -0.79 26.08
N CYS A 197 0.61 -1.89 25.45
CA CYS A 197 1.96 -2.44 25.63
C CYS A 197 3.05 -1.47 25.17
N VAL A 198 2.89 -0.82 24.03
CA VAL A 198 3.85 0.16 23.51
C VAL A 198 3.97 1.36 24.45
N ASN A 199 2.85 1.87 24.96
CA ASN A 199 2.85 3.00 25.89
C ASN A 199 3.52 2.64 27.23
N GLN A 200 3.35 1.41 27.72
CA GLN A 200 4.02 0.94 28.94
C GLN A 200 5.54 0.82 28.77
N THR A 201 6.01 0.41 27.59
CA THR A 201 7.45 0.33 27.28
C THR A 201 8.10 1.70 27.09
N LEU A 202 7.36 2.69 26.64
CA LEU A 202 7.86 4.06 26.46
C LEU A 202 7.82 4.90 27.76
N ASN A 203 7.07 4.47 28.77
CA ASN A 203 7.00 5.09 30.09
C ASN A 203 7.41 4.08 31.19
N PRO A 204 8.70 3.73 31.31
CA PRO A 204 9.15 2.82 32.36
C PRO A 204 9.26 3.46 33.76
N ILE A 205 8.77 4.68 33.94
CA ILE A 205 8.84 5.41 35.21
C ILE A 205 7.42 5.77 35.66
N CYS A 206 6.81 4.84 36.38
CA CYS A 206 5.85 5.09 37.45
C CYS A 206 6.23 4.27 38.64
#